data_c184e39f2e1859efaf5b40379e07f72a
#
_entry.id   c184e39f2e1859efaf5b40379e07f72a
#
_cell.length_a   1.000
_cell.length_b   1.000
_cell.length_c   1.000
_cell.angle_alpha   90.00
_cell.angle_beta   90.00
_cell.angle_gamma   90.00
#
_symmetry.space_group_name_H-M   'P 1'
#
loop_
_entity.id
_entity.type
_entity.pdbx_description
1 polymer ?
#
loop_
_entity_poly.entity_id
_entity_poly.type
_entity_poly.pdbx_seq_one_letter_code
_entity_poly.pdbx_strand_id
1 'polypeptide(L)'
;MTSVRKVPKYWIAASTHRPEELSCGRIHIELRQRFPGLLTLIAPRHPQRSDEIASTLRTLSLNVRSLSRGEFPLPDTDILLIDTVGDLPHVYAMSAGIPTFVGGSLFYGRGHNVAEATLAGCSVITGAHHSTFEPFLHRLNADNILCKVVKSEEELLHLALQQFSDPDQTCRIGVLAAERTRTLSADTIDLLWNDLLSAFSELRSA
;
A
#
# COMPACT_ATOMS: atom_id res chain seq x y z
N MET A 1 -20.02 7.28 23.47
CA MET A 1 -19.83 8.31 22.41
C MET A 1 -18.86 7.74 21.40
N THR A 2 -19.36 7.25 20.28
CA THR A 2 -18.56 6.76 19.16
C THR A 2 -17.94 7.99 18.49
N SER A 3 -16.62 8.14 18.66
CA SER A 3 -15.86 9.17 17.94
C SER A 3 -15.91 8.82 16.45
N VAL A 4 -16.65 9.59 15.67
CA VAL A 4 -16.62 9.49 14.21
C VAL A 4 -15.19 9.78 13.77
N ARG A 5 -14.49 8.79 13.20
CA ARG A 5 -13.17 9.01 12.65
C ARG A 5 -13.25 10.02 11.51
N LYS A 6 -12.34 10.99 11.54
CA LYS A 6 -12.21 11.95 10.43
C LYS A 6 -11.78 11.21 9.17
N VAL A 7 -12.33 11.62 8.02
CA VAL A 7 -11.88 11.17 6.70
C VAL A 7 -10.35 11.33 6.61
N PRO A 8 -9.62 10.30 6.16
CA PRO A 8 -8.17 10.39 6.00
C PRO A 8 -7.81 11.58 5.10
N LYS A 9 -6.74 12.29 5.44
CA LYS A 9 -6.25 13.40 4.62
C LYS A 9 -5.28 12.96 3.53
N TYR A 10 -4.93 11.69 3.48
CA TYR A 10 -4.02 11.13 2.48
C TYR A 10 -4.30 9.66 2.23
N TRP A 11 -3.81 9.17 1.10
CA TRP A 11 -3.66 7.76 0.80
C TRP A 11 -2.28 7.47 0.24
N ILE A 12 -1.92 6.19 0.14
CA ILE A 12 -0.59 5.75 -0.24
C ILE A 12 -0.67 4.93 -1.52
N ALA A 13 0.22 5.22 -2.47
CA ALA A 13 0.53 4.36 -3.61
C ALA A 13 1.99 3.93 -3.49
N ALA A 14 2.21 2.72 -3.00
CA ALA A 14 3.53 2.20 -2.64
C ALA A 14 4.09 1.25 -3.70
N SER A 15 5.40 1.27 -3.88
CA SER A 15 6.13 0.39 -4.80
C SER A 15 5.58 0.44 -6.23
N THR A 16 5.20 1.62 -6.67
CA THR A 16 4.60 1.84 -7.98
C THR A 16 5.59 1.68 -9.12
N HIS A 17 5.08 1.26 -10.26
CA HIS A 17 5.81 1.15 -11.53
C HIS A 17 5.08 1.94 -12.61
N ARG A 18 5.76 2.20 -13.74
CA ARG A 18 5.13 2.77 -14.93
C ARG A 18 4.09 1.76 -15.49
N PRO A 19 2.84 2.16 -15.79
CA PRO A 19 2.28 3.52 -15.76
C PRO A 19 1.45 3.82 -14.48
N GLU A 20 1.58 3.05 -13.40
CA GLU A 20 0.75 3.17 -12.20
C GLU A 20 0.80 4.55 -11.56
N GLU A 21 1.96 5.24 -11.62
CA GLU A 21 2.09 6.59 -11.07
C GLU A 21 1.13 7.58 -11.77
N LEU A 22 0.97 7.45 -13.09
CA LEU A 22 0.03 8.27 -13.85
C LEU A 22 -1.43 7.95 -13.48
N SER A 23 -1.76 6.67 -13.29
CA SER A 23 -3.06 6.23 -12.80
C SER A 23 -3.36 6.80 -11.42
N CYS A 24 -2.39 6.76 -10.50
CA CYS A 24 -2.54 7.35 -9.17
C CYS A 24 -2.78 8.87 -9.25
N GLY A 25 -2.14 9.57 -10.20
CA GLY A 25 -2.40 10.99 -10.46
C GLY A 25 -3.83 11.25 -10.93
N ARG A 26 -4.37 10.44 -11.84
CA ARG A 26 -5.77 10.55 -12.30
C ARG A 26 -6.75 10.23 -11.17
N ILE A 27 -6.48 9.20 -10.40
CA ILE A 27 -7.28 8.83 -9.23
C ILE A 27 -7.28 9.96 -8.20
N HIS A 28 -6.12 10.60 -7.96
CA HIS A 28 -6.05 11.77 -7.08
C HIS A 28 -7.00 12.89 -7.54
N ILE A 29 -7.05 13.19 -8.83
CA ILE A 29 -7.95 14.23 -9.39
C ILE A 29 -9.41 13.93 -9.06
N GLU A 30 -9.83 12.67 -9.22
CA GLU A 30 -11.21 12.26 -8.92
C GLU A 30 -11.50 12.28 -7.41
N LEU A 31 -10.54 11.78 -6.60
CA LEU A 31 -10.70 11.77 -5.15
C LEU A 31 -10.78 13.17 -4.55
N ARG A 32 -9.93 14.12 -4.98
CA ARG A 32 -9.90 15.48 -4.42
C ARG A 32 -11.18 16.28 -4.66
N GLN A 33 -11.98 15.92 -5.70
CA GLN A 33 -13.29 16.52 -5.93
C GLN A 33 -14.27 16.25 -4.78
N ARG A 34 -14.17 15.06 -4.16
CA ARG A 34 -15.04 14.64 -3.04
C ARG A 34 -14.39 14.86 -1.68
N PHE A 35 -13.06 14.86 -1.63
CA PHE A 35 -12.27 14.99 -0.41
C PHE A 35 -11.25 16.14 -0.55
N PRO A 36 -11.69 17.41 -0.44
CA PRO A 36 -10.79 18.56 -0.56
C PRO A 36 -9.64 18.53 0.42
N GLY A 37 -8.43 18.88 -0.05
CA GLY A 37 -7.22 18.85 0.75
C GLY A 37 -6.60 17.45 0.90
N LEU A 38 -7.04 16.50 0.06
CA LEU A 38 -6.43 15.17 -0.01
C LEU A 38 -5.00 15.28 -0.54
N LEU A 39 -4.08 14.55 0.09
CA LEU A 39 -2.71 14.35 -0.35
C LEU A 39 -2.55 12.90 -0.85
N THR A 40 -1.84 12.69 -1.95
CA THR A 40 -1.40 11.36 -2.37
C THR A 40 0.09 11.20 -2.11
N LEU A 41 0.46 10.16 -1.34
CA LEU A 41 1.84 9.75 -1.15
C LEU A 41 2.18 8.70 -2.20
N ILE A 42 3.12 8.96 -3.09
CA ILE A 42 3.61 7.99 -4.08
C ILE A 42 5.03 7.60 -3.71
N ALA A 43 5.23 6.32 -3.37
CA ALA A 43 6.54 5.74 -3.14
C ALA A 43 6.91 4.84 -4.33
N PRO A 44 7.65 5.33 -5.32
CA PRO A 44 8.01 4.55 -6.49
C PRO A 44 8.99 3.44 -6.14
N ARG A 45 8.87 2.28 -6.80
CA ARG A 45 9.82 1.15 -6.63
C ARG A 45 11.25 1.55 -7.00
N HIS A 46 11.38 2.48 -7.93
CA HIS A 46 12.64 3.00 -8.44
C HIS A 46 12.74 4.51 -8.18
N PRO A 47 13.25 4.92 -7.00
CA PRO A 47 13.35 6.34 -6.62
C PRO A 47 14.11 7.21 -7.62
N GLN A 48 15.09 6.65 -8.34
CA GLN A 48 15.84 7.35 -9.39
C GLN A 48 14.98 7.87 -10.55
N ARG A 49 13.71 7.45 -10.64
CA ARG A 49 12.73 7.94 -11.63
C ARG A 49 11.93 9.14 -11.16
N SER A 50 12.21 9.69 -9.98
CA SER A 50 11.41 10.76 -9.38
C SER A 50 11.19 11.96 -10.29
N ASP A 51 12.23 12.40 -11.00
CA ASP A 51 12.13 13.55 -11.90
C ASP A 51 11.19 13.28 -13.07
N GLU A 52 11.26 12.08 -13.65
CA GLU A 52 10.36 11.64 -14.70
C GLU A 52 8.92 11.55 -14.19
N ILE A 53 8.72 10.95 -13.01
CA ILE A 53 7.40 10.79 -12.39
C ILE A 53 6.80 12.16 -12.08
N ALA A 54 7.57 13.05 -11.46
CA ALA A 54 7.12 14.40 -11.17
C ALA A 54 6.75 15.18 -12.44
N SER A 55 7.56 15.08 -13.49
CA SER A 55 7.28 15.70 -14.79
C SER A 55 5.97 15.17 -15.38
N THR A 56 5.78 13.86 -15.38
CA THR A 56 4.56 13.21 -15.89
C THR A 56 3.32 13.67 -15.11
N LEU A 57 3.39 13.69 -13.78
CA LEU A 57 2.26 14.10 -12.94
C LEU A 57 1.92 15.60 -13.10
N ARG A 58 2.92 16.45 -13.33
CA ARG A 58 2.70 17.87 -13.62
C ARG A 58 1.96 18.11 -14.94
N THR A 59 2.02 17.18 -15.90
CA THR A 59 1.19 17.28 -17.14
C THR A 59 -0.31 17.21 -16.84
N LEU A 60 -0.69 16.62 -15.69
CA LEU A 60 -2.05 16.60 -15.18
C LEU A 60 -2.41 17.85 -14.35
N SER A 61 -1.57 18.87 -14.34
CA SER A 61 -1.73 20.09 -13.52
C SER A 61 -1.73 19.78 -12.01
N LEU A 62 -0.98 18.77 -11.58
CA LEU A 62 -0.81 18.42 -10.18
C LEU A 62 0.42 19.12 -9.58
N ASN A 63 0.27 19.63 -8.35
CA ASN A 63 1.38 20.17 -7.58
C ASN A 63 2.14 19.02 -6.90
N VAL A 64 3.35 18.74 -7.41
CA VAL A 64 4.18 17.59 -6.99
C VAL A 64 5.40 18.07 -6.24
N ARG A 65 5.60 17.52 -5.04
CA ARG A 65 6.79 17.70 -4.20
C ARG A 65 7.55 16.39 -4.04
N SER A 66 8.83 16.47 -3.72
CA SER A 66 9.74 15.32 -3.61
C SER A 66 10.49 15.36 -2.29
N LEU A 67 10.41 14.27 -1.52
CA LEU A 67 11.03 14.16 -0.21
C LEU A 67 12.57 14.16 -0.32
N SER A 68 13.13 13.52 -1.35
CA SER A 68 14.59 13.51 -1.59
C SER A 68 15.18 14.89 -1.84
N ARG A 69 14.35 15.87 -2.20
CA ARG A 69 14.74 17.27 -2.38
C ARG A 69 14.55 18.12 -1.11
N GLY A 70 14.16 17.49 0.00
CA GLY A 70 13.83 18.19 1.24
C GLY A 70 12.52 18.97 1.17
N GLU A 71 11.64 18.63 0.22
CA GLU A 71 10.37 19.30 0.02
C GLU A 71 9.28 18.61 0.86
N PHE A 72 8.77 19.30 1.87
CA PHE A 72 7.64 18.85 2.67
C PHE A 72 6.30 19.29 2.05
N PRO A 73 5.19 18.58 2.31
CA PRO A 73 3.90 18.96 1.76
C PRO A 73 3.42 20.31 2.31
N LEU A 74 2.87 21.14 1.42
CA LEU A 74 2.18 22.39 1.72
C LEU A 74 0.67 22.18 1.53
N PRO A 75 -0.19 23.14 1.96
CA PRO A 75 -1.64 23.02 1.83
C PRO A 75 -2.16 22.82 0.40
N ASP A 76 -1.39 23.23 -0.59
CA ASP A 76 -1.69 23.14 -2.03
C ASP A 76 -0.99 21.95 -2.71
N THR A 77 -0.30 21.08 -1.96
CA THR A 77 0.38 19.92 -2.51
C THR A 77 -0.62 18.82 -2.82
N ASP A 78 -0.66 18.37 -4.05
CA ASP A 78 -1.47 17.24 -4.50
C ASP A 78 -0.76 15.91 -4.27
N ILE A 79 0.51 15.83 -4.66
CA ILE A 79 1.32 14.60 -4.61
C ILE A 79 2.63 14.87 -3.85
N LEU A 80 2.96 13.98 -2.92
CA LEU A 80 4.29 13.90 -2.33
C LEU A 80 4.96 12.60 -2.77
N LEU A 81 6.08 12.72 -3.48
CA LEU A 81 6.93 11.57 -3.80
C LEU A 81 7.77 11.20 -2.57
N ILE A 82 7.60 9.98 -2.11
CA ILE A 82 8.44 9.34 -1.10
C ILE A 82 9.56 8.61 -1.86
N ASP A 83 10.50 9.38 -2.36
CA ASP A 83 11.56 8.95 -3.26
C ASP A 83 12.91 8.80 -2.54
N THR A 84 12.85 8.50 -1.26
CA THR A 84 13.97 8.17 -0.39
C THR A 84 13.97 6.68 -0.08
N VAL A 85 15.17 6.10 0.13
CA VAL A 85 15.30 4.69 0.48
C VAL A 85 15.15 4.52 2.01
N GLY A 86 14.26 3.60 2.42
CA GLY A 86 14.07 3.25 3.83
C GLY A 86 12.92 3.98 4.53
N ASP A 87 12.29 4.99 3.91
CA ASP A 87 11.22 5.76 4.55
C ASP A 87 9.83 5.10 4.45
N LEU A 88 9.60 4.21 3.48
CA LEU A 88 8.30 3.57 3.29
C LEU A 88 7.79 2.79 4.51
N PRO A 89 8.61 2.03 5.25
CA PRO A 89 8.17 1.40 6.50
C PRO A 89 7.69 2.40 7.56
N HIS A 90 8.32 3.57 7.66
CA HIS A 90 7.89 4.64 8.57
C HIS A 90 6.54 5.24 8.15
N VAL A 91 6.34 5.42 6.83
CA VAL A 91 5.05 5.86 6.28
C VAL A 91 3.96 4.85 6.62
N TYR A 92 4.19 3.55 6.44
CA TYR A 92 3.23 2.52 6.81
C TYR A 92 2.92 2.54 8.32
N ALA A 93 3.93 2.65 9.18
CA ALA A 93 3.76 2.63 10.63
C ALA A 93 2.83 3.76 11.14
N MET A 94 2.76 4.88 10.43
CA MET A 94 1.86 6.01 10.74
C MET A 94 0.49 5.90 10.07
N SER A 95 0.23 4.86 9.27
CA SER A 95 -0.87 4.81 8.32
C SER A 95 -1.90 3.73 8.61
N ALA A 96 -2.07 3.36 9.89
CA ALA A 96 -3.12 2.40 10.27
C ALA A 96 -4.52 2.92 9.87
N GLY A 97 -5.27 2.10 9.11
CA GLY A 97 -6.58 2.45 8.59
C GLY A 97 -6.54 3.40 7.39
N ILE A 98 -5.38 3.63 6.79
CA ILE A 98 -5.25 4.48 5.59
C ILE A 98 -5.35 3.61 4.33
N PRO A 99 -6.14 4.04 3.31
CA PRO A 99 -6.16 3.41 2.01
C PRO A 99 -4.77 3.33 1.41
N THR A 100 -4.34 2.13 1.02
CA THR A 100 -2.98 1.91 0.52
C THR A 100 -2.99 0.98 -0.69
N PHE A 101 -2.61 1.48 -1.85
CA PHE A 101 -2.35 0.68 -3.04
C PHE A 101 -0.90 0.20 -3.05
N VAL A 102 -0.69 -1.11 -3.23
CA VAL A 102 0.64 -1.70 -3.41
C VAL A 102 0.80 -2.12 -4.87
N GLY A 103 1.66 -1.39 -5.57
CA GLY A 103 1.83 -1.45 -7.01
C GLY A 103 2.77 -2.55 -7.51
N GLY A 104 3.21 -2.39 -8.77
CA GLY A 104 3.86 -3.43 -9.56
C GLY A 104 2.89 -4.55 -9.92
N SER A 105 1.60 -4.28 -9.88
CA SER A 105 0.54 -5.29 -9.81
C SER A 105 -0.69 -4.98 -10.68
N LEU A 106 -0.89 -3.72 -11.11
CA LEU A 106 -2.13 -3.31 -11.78
C LEU A 106 -2.15 -3.66 -13.27
N PHE A 107 -1.07 -3.38 -13.99
CA PHE A 107 -1.04 -3.56 -15.45
C PHE A 107 -0.16 -4.74 -15.86
N TYR A 108 0.93 -4.97 -15.18
CA TYR A 108 1.90 -6.05 -15.42
C TYR A 108 2.79 -6.19 -14.18
N GLY A 109 3.66 -7.19 -14.21
CA GLY A 109 4.60 -7.41 -13.13
C GLY A 109 4.28 -8.66 -12.34
N ARG A 110 4.75 -8.71 -11.11
CA ARG A 110 4.55 -9.83 -10.19
C ARG A 110 4.01 -9.38 -8.84
N GLY A 111 3.71 -8.10 -8.70
CA GLY A 111 3.32 -7.47 -7.45
C GLY A 111 4.47 -7.31 -6.46
N HIS A 112 4.25 -6.46 -5.49
CA HIS A 112 5.16 -6.26 -4.36
C HIS A 112 4.55 -6.75 -3.05
N ASN A 113 5.41 -6.91 -2.04
CA ASN A 113 5.03 -7.45 -0.74
C ASN A 113 3.96 -6.57 -0.07
N VAL A 114 2.77 -7.12 0.10
CA VAL A 114 1.68 -6.45 0.80
C VAL A 114 1.76 -6.65 2.33
N ALA A 115 2.60 -7.60 2.80
CA ALA A 115 2.66 -7.98 4.22
C ALA A 115 3.11 -6.81 5.11
N GLU A 116 4.04 -5.97 4.65
CA GLU A 116 4.49 -4.81 5.43
C GLU A 116 3.35 -3.81 5.66
N ALA A 117 2.61 -3.48 4.61
CA ALA A 117 1.47 -2.57 4.70
C ALA A 117 0.33 -3.15 5.54
N THR A 118 0.00 -4.44 5.34
CA THR A 118 -1.04 -5.11 6.14
C THR A 118 -0.63 -5.23 7.60
N LEU A 119 0.62 -5.59 7.90
CA LEU A 119 1.14 -5.68 9.28
C LEU A 119 1.06 -4.33 10.02
N ALA A 120 1.27 -3.23 9.30
CA ALA A 120 1.12 -1.88 9.83
C ALA A 120 -0.35 -1.44 10.01
N GLY A 121 -1.31 -2.26 9.56
CA GLY A 121 -2.74 -1.96 9.69
C GLY A 121 -3.30 -1.05 8.61
N CYS A 122 -2.60 -0.88 7.49
CA CYS A 122 -3.12 -0.20 6.31
C CYS A 122 -4.30 -0.98 5.70
N SER A 123 -5.25 -0.27 5.07
CA SER A 123 -6.28 -0.91 4.26
C SER A 123 -5.77 -1.10 2.83
N VAL A 124 -5.33 -2.32 2.53
CA VAL A 124 -4.51 -2.61 1.35
C VAL A 124 -5.36 -2.97 0.14
N ILE A 125 -4.99 -2.39 -1.00
CA ILE A 125 -5.44 -2.74 -2.35
C ILE A 125 -4.21 -3.13 -3.16
N THR A 126 -4.30 -4.19 -3.96
CA THR A 126 -3.26 -4.60 -4.91
C THR A 126 -3.87 -4.95 -6.27
N GLY A 127 -3.09 -4.94 -7.33
CA GLY A 127 -3.55 -5.35 -8.65
C GLY A 127 -3.57 -6.87 -8.82
N ALA A 128 -4.15 -7.35 -9.92
CA ALA A 128 -4.29 -8.78 -10.22
C ALA A 128 -2.97 -9.47 -10.59
N HIS A 129 -1.92 -8.71 -10.91
CA HIS A 129 -0.59 -9.25 -11.20
C HIS A 129 0.25 -9.36 -9.92
N HIS A 130 -0.02 -10.38 -9.09
CA HIS A 130 0.61 -10.56 -7.77
C HIS A 130 1.22 -11.95 -7.56
N SER A 131 1.66 -12.61 -8.61
CA SER A 131 2.14 -14.02 -8.56
C SER A 131 3.23 -14.28 -7.54
N THR A 132 4.08 -13.31 -7.23
CA THR A 132 5.12 -13.45 -6.21
C THR A 132 4.55 -13.62 -4.79
N PHE A 133 3.38 -13.07 -4.52
CA PHE A 133 2.74 -13.06 -3.20
C PHE A 133 1.41 -13.83 -3.16
N GLU A 134 1.07 -14.53 -4.22
CA GLU A 134 -0.18 -15.29 -4.30
C GLU A 134 -0.40 -16.25 -3.12
N PRO A 135 0.59 -17.06 -2.67
CA PRO A 135 0.41 -17.93 -1.52
C PRO A 135 0.10 -17.17 -0.23
N PHE A 136 0.75 -16.02 -0.03
CA PHE A 136 0.48 -15.18 1.14
C PHE A 136 -0.92 -14.56 1.05
N LEU A 137 -1.28 -13.99 -0.11
CA LEU A 137 -2.61 -13.39 -0.32
C LEU A 137 -3.72 -14.41 -0.13
N HIS A 138 -3.56 -15.63 -0.62
CA HIS A 138 -4.53 -16.71 -0.43
C HIS A 138 -4.73 -17.04 1.05
N ARG A 139 -3.66 -17.13 1.84
CA ARG A 139 -3.74 -17.39 3.29
C ARG A 139 -4.30 -16.19 4.08
N LEU A 140 -3.96 -14.97 3.65
CA LEU A 140 -4.46 -13.74 4.28
C LEU A 140 -5.95 -13.54 4.02
N ASN A 141 -6.43 -13.87 2.82
CA ASN A 141 -7.57 -13.19 2.22
C ASN A 141 -8.52 -14.18 1.51
N ALA A 142 -8.91 -15.28 2.21
CA ALA A 142 -9.79 -16.29 1.64
C ALA A 142 -11.08 -15.70 1.01
N ASP A 143 -11.59 -14.58 1.56
CA ASP A 143 -12.84 -13.94 1.11
C ASP A 143 -12.63 -12.61 0.38
N ASN A 144 -11.42 -12.29 -0.05
CA ASN A 144 -11.04 -11.00 -0.67
C ASN A 144 -11.50 -9.75 0.13
N ILE A 145 -11.42 -9.82 1.47
CA ILE A 145 -11.88 -8.76 2.37
C ILE A 145 -10.70 -7.96 2.93
N LEU A 146 -9.67 -8.67 3.41
CA LEU A 146 -8.56 -8.05 4.16
C LEU A 146 -7.53 -7.35 3.26
N CYS A 147 -7.39 -7.81 2.02
CA CYS A 147 -6.61 -7.15 0.99
C CYS A 147 -7.41 -7.23 -0.32
N LYS A 148 -7.79 -6.08 -0.87
CA LYS A 148 -8.60 -6.02 -2.09
C LYS A 148 -7.72 -6.20 -3.33
N VAL A 149 -8.15 -7.07 -4.25
CA VAL A 149 -7.48 -7.27 -5.53
C VAL A 149 -8.31 -6.62 -6.62
N VAL A 150 -7.68 -5.75 -7.43
CA VAL A 150 -8.31 -5.00 -8.53
C VAL A 150 -7.69 -5.36 -9.87
N LYS A 151 -8.47 -5.22 -10.95
CA LYS A 151 -8.06 -5.57 -12.30
C LYS A 151 -7.87 -4.36 -13.21
N SER A 152 -8.30 -3.18 -12.77
CA SER A 152 -8.23 -1.96 -13.56
C SER A 152 -8.08 -0.71 -12.71
N GLU A 153 -7.75 0.42 -13.36
CA GLU A 153 -7.70 1.74 -12.75
C GLU A 153 -9.07 2.16 -12.20
N GLU A 154 -10.16 1.82 -12.92
CA GLU A 154 -11.52 2.14 -12.52
C GLU A 154 -11.92 1.40 -11.23
N GLU A 155 -11.55 0.12 -11.12
CA GLU A 155 -11.78 -0.66 -9.90
C GLU A 155 -10.98 -0.09 -8.72
N LEU A 156 -9.72 0.32 -8.97
CA LEU A 156 -8.88 0.97 -7.95
C LEU A 156 -9.50 2.27 -7.48
N LEU A 157 -9.95 3.13 -8.39
CA LEU A 157 -10.67 4.37 -8.06
C LEU A 157 -11.93 4.08 -7.24
N HIS A 158 -12.74 3.12 -7.69
CA HIS A 158 -13.99 2.76 -6.99
C HIS A 158 -13.73 2.33 -5.54
N LEU A 159 -12.75 1.45 -5.33
CA LEU A 159 -12.39 1.00 -3.98
C LEU A 159 -11.79 2.12 -3.13
N ALA A 160 -10.94 2.96 -3.69
CA ALA A 160 -10.41 4.11 -2.98
C ALA A 160 -11.54 5.05 -2.52
N LEU A 161 -12.49 5.38 -3.40
CA LEU A 161 -13.68 6.15 -3.05
C LEU A 161 -14.49 5.50 -1.92
N GLN A 162 -14.70 4.19 -1.98
CA GLN A 162 -15.41 3.45 -0.95
C GLN A 162 -14.68 3.52 0.39
N GLN A 163 -13.37 3.31 0.42
CA GLN A 163 -12.55 3.37 1.63
C GLN A 163 -12.54 4.77 2.26
N PHE A 164 -12.48 5.82 1.45
CA PHE A 164 -12.59 7.20 1.94
C PHE A 164 -13.98 7.55 2.46
N SER A 165 -15.02 6.96 1.88
CA SER A 165 -16.42 7.22 2.27
C SER A 165 -16.79 6.54 3.58
N ASP A 166 -16.11 5.44 3.96
CA ASP A 166 -16.33 4.72 5.23
C ASP A 166 -14.98 4.48 5.94
N PRO A 167 -14.42 5.51 6.60
CA PRO A 167 -13.14 5.39 7.28
C PRO A 167 -13.18 4.43 8.49
N ASP A 168 -14.33 4.24 9.12
CA ASP A 168 -14.47 3.30 10.23
C ASP A 168 -14.36 1.85 9.75
N GLN A 169 -15.04 1.51 8.65
CA GLN A 169 -14.90 0.19 8.02
C GLN A 169 -13.49 -0.04 7.50
N THR A 170 -12.91 0.97 6.85
CA THR A 170 -11.55 0.93 6.32
C THR A 170 -10.52 0.64 7.42
N CYS A 171 -10.67 1.30 8.57
CA CYS A 171 -9.81 1.03 9.73
C CYS A 171 -10.02 -0.38 10.30
N ARG A 172 -11.27 -0.85 10.42
CA ARG A 172 -11.55 -2.22 10.89
C ARG A 172 -10.88 -3.26 10.01
N ILE A 173 -10.96 -3.09 8.69
CA ILE A 173 -10.28 -3.99 7.73
C ILE A 173 -8.77 -3.98 7.97
N GLY A 174 -8.16 -2.81 8.11
CA GLY A 174 -6.72 -2.70 8.38
C GLY A 174 -6.29 -3.41 9.67
N VAL A 175 -7.05 -3.24 10.75
CA VAL A 175 -6.78 -3.93 12.04
C VAL A 175 -6.86 -5.45 11.88
N LEU A 176 -7.92 -5.96 11.27
CA LEU A 176 -8.09 -7.40 11.04
C LEU A 176 -6.99 -7.98 10.13
N ALA A 177 -6.60 -7.23 9.08
CA ALA A 177 -5.50 -7.61 8.20
C ALA A 177 -4.17 -7.69 8.97
N ALA A 178 -3.90 -6.73 9.86
CA ALA A 178 -2.70 -6.73 10.70
C ALA A 178 -2.66 -7.94 11.66
N GLU A 179 -3.77 -8.23 12.33
CA GLU A 179 -3.89 -9.39 13.22
C GLU A 179 -3.65 -10.70 12.47
N ARG A 180 -4.30 -10.86 11.32
CA ARG A 180 -4.12 -12.05 10.48
C ARG A 180 -2.70 -12.20 9.96
N THR A 181 -2.07 -11.09 9.53
CA THR A 181 -0.68 -11.10 9.07
C THR A 181 0.28 -11.51 10.17
N ARG A 182 0.09 -11.03 11.42
CA ARG A 182 0.90 -11.46 12.58
C ARG A 182 0.80 -12.96 12.83
N THR A 183 -0.42 -13.50 12.82
CA THR A 183 -0.65 -14.94 12.97
C THR A 183 0.07 -15.74 11.89
N LEU A 184 -0.08 -15.37 10.63
CA LEU A 184 0.58 -16.04 9.51
C LEU A 184 2.11 -15.99 9.60
N SER A 185 2.66 -14.88 10.10
CA SER A 185 4.11 -14.74 10.31
C SER A 185 4.62 -15.63 11.44
N ALA A 186 3.88 -15.69 12.56
CA ALA A 186 4.22 -16.57 13.67
C ALA A 186 4.20 -18.05 13.26
N ASP A 187 3.12 -18.50 12.60
CA ASP A 187 3.01 -19.87 12.08
C ASP A 187 4.20 -20.24 11.16
N THR A 188 4.63 -19.29 10.33
CA THR A 188 5.76 -19.54 9.41
C THR A 188 7.08 -19.66 10.16
N ILE A 189 7.30 -18.85 11.19
CA ILE A 189 8.50 -18.93 12.05
C ILE A 189 8.52 -20.26 12.79
N ASP A 190 7.39 -20.69 13.36
CA ASP A 190 7.29 -21.94 14.10
C ASP A 190 7.57 -23.16 13.20
N LEU A 191 7.04 -23.15 11.97
CA LEU A 191 7.33 -24.19 10.98
C LEU A 191 8.82 -24.26 10.64
N LEU A 192 9.44 -23.13 10.32
CA LEU A 192 10.87 -23.05 10.02
C LEU A 192 11.73 -23.50 11.20
N TRP A 193 11.34 -23.14 12.43
CA TRP A 193 12.05 -23.54 13.64
C TRP A 193 11.99 -25.05 13.86
N ASN A 194 10.83 -25.66 13.67
CA ASN A 194 10.65 -27.11 13.78
C ASN A 194 11.45 -27.87 12.71
N ASP A 195 11.48 -27.38 11.47
CA ASP A 195 12.28 -27.94 10.39
C ASP A 195 13.79 -27.90 10.72
N LEU A 196 14.27 -26.75 11.25
CA LEU A 196 15.65 -26.61 11.70
C LEU A 196 15.99 -27.59 12.83
N LEU A 197 15.14 -27.68 13.84
CA LEU A 197 15.34 -28.61 14.96
C LEU A 197 15.40 -30.08 14.50
N SER A 198 14.52 -30.45 13.55
CA SER A 198 14.53 -31.79 12.95
C SER A 198 15.85 -32.06 12.22
N ALA A 199 16.29 -31.16 11.36
CA ALA A 199 17.55 -31.29 10.64
C ALA A 199 18.78 -31.39 11.59
N PHE A 200 18.81 -30.59 12.65
CA PHE A 200 19.86 -30.68 13.69
C PHE A 200 19.83 -31.99 14.49
N SER A 201 18.65 -32.57 14.72
CA SER A 201 18.55 -33.86 15.41
C SER A 201 19.06 -35.03 14.56
N GLU A 202 18.82 -34.98 13.25
CA GLU A 202 19.35 -35.95 12.28
C GLU A 202 20.87 -35.91 12.18
N LEU A 203 21.46 -34.70 12.19
CA LEU A 203 22.93 -34.50 12.17
C LEU A 203 23.65 -35.01 13.46
N ARG A 204 22.93 -35.06 14.61
CA ARG A 204 23.49 -35.60 15.87
C ARG A 204 23.40 -37.12 15.99
N SER A 205 22.58 -37.74 15.16
CA SER A 205 22.37 -39.19 15.14
C SER A 205 23.16 -39.91 14.04
N ALA A 206 23.87 -39.16 13.20
CA ALA A 206 24.79 -39.66 12.17
C ALA A 206 26.25 -39.53 12.61
#